data_d81006ad5dd7e732031b7dfa6dac85be
#
_entry.id   d81006ad5dd7e732031b7dfa6dac85be
#
_cell.length_a   1.000
_cell.length_b   1.000
_cell.length_c   1.000
_cell.angle_alpha   90.00
_cell.angle_beta   90.00
_cell.angle_gamma   90.00
#
_symmetry.space_group_name_H-M   'P 1'
#
loop_
_entity.id
_entity.type
_entity.pdbx_description
1 polymer ?
#
loop_
_entity_poly.entity_id
_entity_poly.type
_entity_poly.pdbx_seq_one_letter_code
_entity_poly.pdbx_strand_id
1 'polypeptide(L)'
;GSVNGLLQMQLDGNSGAKAKGVIPFSQDSYSSAYFSVLEDGTVYAADADGFFRCDAGDTNWQKLLQGIDTGFSLSDQWCRDIVALADGSVYAWFGSESGDKIMIYRYDPDAVTEVTEELTLYTVEESFFLQQAAVQYHKQHPEVLIHVDAAISMTDKYSGNADYQQIYQDLNTSLTSGNGPDLMVMDHLKLDTYASKGLLFNLQEILQPMEEDGTLLSNITTAYKEADGTRYAVPLQFGLLLAVGRDVQPEEMSSMDAIAKAVSGKAESYLGDRTCGELVEEFYPLIVDDILQNRQVNRDTLRPWLEDLKKIADNCGILPSRKEGRAANIWDLGSDVKLVLQETDGFNQAMTPYAVAELLNANVVSVENAFYPKMVIGINSRSEHVEIAKDFLRFALSEELQSVDTYEGFPVNAKALETQAAADRSMAEAYTTYDIDGSTAEFAIKAYSEETAKQLMDLCKTATLCLKEDTQIETSLTESLQAYLNGQASVEEAMDAVEGSLKMYLAE
;
A
#
# COMPACT_ATOMS: atom_id res chain seq x y z
N GLY A 1 1.80 -22.68 -25.00
CA GLY A 1 0.62 -21.87 -24.94
C GLY A 1 -0.14 -22.16 -23.66
N SER A 2 -0.40 -21.16 -22.83
CA SER A 2 -1.26 -21.28 -21.64
C SER A 2 -2.69 -21.55 -22.12
N VAL A 3 -3.32 -22.59 -21.58
CA VAL A 3 -4.74 -22.85 -21.78
C VAL A 3 -5.48 -22.04 -20.72
N ASN A 4 -6.12 -20.95 -21.14
CA ASN A 4 -6.99 -20.20 -20.23
C ASN A 4 -8.32 -20.96 -20.10
N GLY A 5 -8.44 -21.83 -19.08
CA GLY A 5 -9.66 -22.59 -18.82
C GLY A 5 -9.42 -24.01 -18.34
N LEU A 6 -10.52 -24.74 -18.13
CA LEU A 6 -10.54 -26.13 -17.73
C LEU A 6 -10.38 -27.06 -18.92
N LEU A 7 -9.35 -27.90 -18.91
CA LEU A 7 -9.14 -28.92 -19.91
C LEU A 7 -9.96 -30.17 -19.59
N GLN A 8 -10.95 -30.49 -20.44
CA GLN A 8 -11.68 -31.75 -20.34
C GLN A 8 -10.84 -32.91 -20.92
N MET A 9 -10.64 -33.92 -20.09
CA MET A 9 -9.86 -35.12 -20.48
C MET A 9 -10.78 -36.34 -20.47
N GLN A 10 -10.74 -37.08 -21.55
CA GLN A 10 -11.37 -38.39 -21.61
C GLN A 10 -10.35 -39.46 -21.24
N LEU A 11 -10.64 -40.22 -20.19
CA LEU A 11 -9.82 -41.35 -19.76
C LEU A 11 -10.29 -42.60 -20.51
N ASP A 12 -9.39 -43.28 -21.22
CA ASP A 12 -9.64 -44.63 -21.67
C ASP A 12 -8.94 -45.62 -20.72
N GLY A 13 -9.62 -46.71 -20.37
CA GLY A 13 -9.16 -47.65 -19.33
C GLY A 13 -7.82 -48.33 -19.60
N ASN A 14 -7.16 -48.10 -20.74
CA ASN A 14 -5.97 -48.87 -21.15
C ASN A 14 -4.77 -48.02 -21.61
N SER A 15 -4.87 -46.75 -21.91
CA SER A 15 -3.77 -46.04 -22.59
C SER A 15 -3.60 -44.56 -22.28
N GLY A 16 -4.33 -43.99 -21.36
CA GLY A 16 -4.10 -42.60 -20.97
C GLY A 16 -5.29 -41.67 -21.18
N ALA A 17 -5.03 -40.38 -21.09
CA ALA A 17 -6.03 -39.32 -21.21
C ALA A 17 -5.94 -38.62 -22.57
N LYS A 18 -7.07 -38.37 -23.19
CA LYS A 18 -7.17 -37.58 -24.45
C LYS A 18 -7.93 -36.28 -24.13
N ALA A 19 -7.41 -35.17 -24.64
CA ALA A 19 -8.11 -33.89 -24.54
C ALA A 19 -9.43 -33.98 -25.38
N LYS A 20 -10.55 -33.65 -24.76
CA LYS A 20 -11.88 -33.62 -25.37
C LYS A 20 -12.30 -32.20 -25.72
N GLY A 21 -11.90 -31.22 -24.91
CA GLY A 21 -12.25 -29.82 -25.09
C GLY A 21 -11.68 -28.95 -23.97
N VAL A 22 -11.90 -27.65 -24.09
CA VAL A 22 -11.58 -26.66 -23.11
C VAL A 22 -12.84 -25.89 -22.77
N ILE A 23 -13.15 -25.72 -21.50
CA ILE A 23 -14.15 -24.74 -21.03
C ILE A 23 -13.35 -23.47 -20.74
N PRO A 24 -13.47 -22.41 -21.55
CA PRO A 24 -12.73 -21.17 -21.30
C PRO A 24 -13.14 -20.58 -19.97
N PHE A 25 -12.18 -20.12 -19.18
CA PHE A 25 -12.42 -19.36 -17.94
C PHE A 25 -11.40 -18.22 -17.91
N SER A 26 -11.87 -16.99 -17.96
CA SER A 26 -11.03 -15.81 -17.85
C SER A 26 -10.76 -15.56 -16.38
N GLN A 27 -9.54 -15.33 -16.03
CA GLN A 27 -9.08 -15.11 -14.68
C GLN A 27 -8.07 -13.99 -14.71
N ASP A 28 -8.19 -13.05 -13.80
CA ASP A 28 -7.11 -12.10 -13.55
C ASP A 28 -5.89 -12.83 -12.97
N SER A 29 -4.70 -12.41 -13.38
CA SER A 29 -3.45 -13.15 -13.19
C SER A 29 -3.05 -13.38 -11.75
N TYR A 30 -3.66 -12.70 -10.78
CA TYR A 30 -3.36 -12.81 -9.34
C TYR A 30 -4.44 -13.48 -8.50
N SER A 31 -5.66 -13.68 -9.02
CA SER A 31 -6.69 -14.41 -8.29
C SER A 31 -6.58 -15.91 -8.52
N SER A 32 -6.73 -16.70 -7.46
CA SER A 32 -6.83 -18.16 -7.60
C SER A 32 -8.26 -18.53 -7.89
N ALA A 33 -8.49 -19.32 -8.94
CA ALA A 33 -9.81 -19.90 -9.21
C ALA A 33 -9.89 -21.32 -8.67
N TYR A 34 -11.03 -21.64 -8.04
CA TYR A 34 -11.36 -22.94 -7.47
C TYR A 34 -12.50 -23.57 -8.26
N PHE A 35 -12.44 -24.88 -8.46
CA PHE A 35 -13.39 -25.57 -9.34
C PHE A 35 -13.94 -26.81 -8.64
N SER A 36 -15.26 -27.06 -8.81
CA SER A 36 -15.91 -28.29 -8.41
C SER A 36 -16.74 -28.84 -9.56
N VAL A 37 -16.66 -30.15 -9.82
CA VAL A 37 -17.34 -30.80 -10.93
C VAL A 37 -18.30 -31.84 -10.39
N LEU A 38 -19.59 -31.74 -10.78
CA LEU A 38 -20.60 -32.72 -10.43
C LEU A 38 -20.52 -33.97 -11.32
N GLU A 39 -21.16 -35.05 -10.90
CA GLU A 39 -21.20 -36.32 -11.65
C GLU A 39 -21.85 -36.19 -13.04
N ASP A 40 -22.81 -35.27 -13.21
CA ASP A 40 -23.47 -34.98 -14.49
C ASP A 40 -22.59 -34.18 -15.48
N GLY A 41 -21.45 -33.64 -14.99
CA GLY A 41 -20.53 -32.82 -15.76
C GLY A 41 -20.76 -31.31 -15.61
N THR A 42 -21.68 -30.87 -14.78
CA THR A 42 -21.83 -29.45 -14.40
C THR A 42 -20.61 -29.00 -13.61
N VAL A 43 -20.07 -27.81 -13.91
CA VAL A 43 -18.91 -27.24 -13.27
C VAL A 43 -19.28 -25.98 -12.51
N TYR A 44 -18.85 -25.90 -11.27
CA TYR A 44 -18.85 -24.67 -10.48
C TYR A 44 -17.44 -24.10 -10.40
N ALA A 45 -17.34 -22.78 -10.50
CA ALA A 45 -16.10 -22.04 -10.31
C ALA A 45 -16.29 -20.93 -9.28
N ALA A 46 -15.24 -20.58 -8.58
CA ALA A 46 -15.21 -19.46 -7.66
C ALA A 46 -13.86 -18.75 -7.72
N ASP A 47 -13.87 -17.43 -7.77
CA ASP A 47 -12.71 -16.55 -7.66
C ASP A 47 -13.10 -15.23 -6.98
N ALA A 48 -12.21 -14.24 -7.00
CA ALA A 48 -12.48 -12.92 -6.42
C ALA A 48 -13.68 -12.20 -7.09
N ASP A 49 -13.98 -12.51 -8.37
CA ASP A 49 -15.10 -11.92 -9.10
C ASP A 49 -16.45 -12.53 -8.73
N GLY A 50 -16.46 -13.73 -8.14
CA GLY A 50 -17.68 -14.35 -7.66
C GLY A 50 -17.80 -15.86 -7.80
N PHE A 51 -19.06 -16.31 -7.83
CA PHE A 51 -19.45 -17.68 -8.08
C PHE A 51 -20.02 -17.83 -9.49
N PHE A 52 -19.58 -18.89 -10.17
CA PHE A 52 -19.97 -19.19 -11.53
C PHE A 52 -20.42 -20.66 -11.67
N ARG A 53 -21.31 -20.90 -12.61
CA ARG A 53 -21.77 -22.23 -13.00
C ARG A 53 -21.69 -22.38 -14.52
N CYS A 54 -21.21 -23.52 -14.97
CA CYS A 54 -21.25 -23.95 -16.36
C CYS A 54 -21.97 -25.29 -16.44
N ASP A 55 -23.10 -25.34 -17.16
CA ASP A 55 -23.88 -26.55 -17.28
C ASP A 55 -23.14 -27.63 -18.09
N ALA A 56 -23.49 -28.88 -17.81
CA ALA A 56 -22.88 -30.04 -18.47
C ALA A 56 -22.98 -29.95 -20.00
N GLY A 57 -21.81 -29.94 -20.64
CA GLY A 57 -21.70 -29.84 -22.11
C GLY A 57 -21.76 -28.43 -22.70
N ASP A 58 -21.91 -27.41 -21.87
CA ASP A 58 -21.80 -26.00 -22.25
C ASP A 58 -20.34 -25.51 -22.11
N THR A 59 -20.08 -24.31 -22.59
CA THR A 59 -18.83 -23.57 -22.44
C THR A 59 -19.05 -22.16 -21.89
N ASN A 60 -20.31 -21.78 -21.67
CA ASN A 60 -20.68 -20.46 -21.14
C ASN A 60 -20.85 -20.52 -19.62
N TRP A 61 -20.30 -19.53 -18.94
CA TRP A 61 -20.44 -19.39 -17.51
C TRP A 61 -21.61 -18.47 -17.16
N GLN A 62 -22.44 -18.92 -16.24
CA GLN A 62 -23.47 -18.12 -15.58
C GLN A 62 -22.88 -17.64 -14.26
N LYS A 63 -22.79 -16.33 -14.03
CA LYS A 63 -22.43 -15.77 -12.72
C LYS A 63 -23.64 -15.94 -11.80
N LEU A 64 -23.44 -16.58 -10.64
CA LEU A 64 -24.48 -16.83 -9.64
C LEU A 64 -24.47 -15.77 -8.55
N LEU A 65 -23.28 -15.33 -8.12
CA LEU A 65 -23.06 -14.30 -7.10
C LEU A 65 -21.91 -13.38 -7.54
N GLN A 66 -22.00 -12.13 -7.15
CA GLN A 66 -20.87 -11.19 -7.28
C GLN A 66 -19.79 -11.51 -6.24
N GLY A 67 -18.54 -11.15 -6.52
CA GLY A 67 -17.43 -11.36 -5.61
C GLY A 67 -17.64 -10.71 -4.25
N ILE A 68 -18.25 -9.53 -4.24
CA ILE A 68 -18.57 -8.76 -3.04
C ILE A 68 -19.53 -9.50 -2.09
N ASP A 69 -20.43 -10.35 -2.62
CA ASP A 69 -21.37 -11.16 -1.83
C ASP A 69 -20.73 -12.44 -1.28
N THR A 70 -19.45 -12.65 -1.57
CA THR A 70 -18.72 -13.86 -1.20
C THR A 70 -17.57 -13.55 -0.24
N GLY A 71 -16.91 -14.58 0.24
CA GLY A 71 -15.68 -14.44 1.02
C GLY A 71 -14.40 -14.52 0.18
N PHE A 72 -14.51 -14.68 -1.14
CA PHE A 72 -13.33 -14.94 -2.00
C PHE A 72 -12.48 -13.70 -2.26
N SER A 73 -13.05 -12.52 -2.15
CA SER A 73 -12.36 -11.24 -2.33
C SER A 73 -11.80 -10.65 -1.02
N LEU A 74 -11.97 -11.33 0.12
CA LEU A 74 -11.47 -10.87 1.40
C LEU A 74 -9.98 -11.16 1.56
N SER A 75 -9.21 -10.19 2.04
CA SER A 75 -7.77 -10.30 2.25
C SER A 75 -7.36 -11.02 3.54
N ASP A 76 -8.28 -11.10 4.52
CA ASP A 76 -8.06 -11.75 5.81
C ASP A 76 -8.26 -13.27 5.79
N GLN A 77 -8.61 -13.81 4.62
CA GLN A 77 -8.82 -15.25 4.43
C GLN A 77 -8.46 -15.66 3.00
N TRP A 78 -8.11 -16.92 2.82
CA TRP A 78 -7.85 -17.52 1.51
C TRP A 78 -8.66 -18.78 1.34
N CYS A 79 -9.29 -18.93 0.18
CA CYS A 79 -9.97 -20.17 -0.14
C CYS A 79 -8.94 -21.30 -0.30
N ARG A 80 -9.24 -22.47 0.25
CA ARG A 80 -8.45 -23.69 0.07
C ARG A 80 -9.06 -24.62 -0.97
N ASP A 81 -10.40 -24.72 -0.95
CA ASP A 81 -11.14 -25.60 -1.87
C ASP A 81 -12.63 -25.27 -1.88
N ILE A 82 -13.33 -25.70 -2.93
CA ILE A 82 -14.80 -25.67 -3.01
C ILE A 82 -15.34 -27.05 -3.37
N VAL A 83 -16.51 -27.40 -2.80
CA VAL A 83 -17.22 -28.63 -3.12
C VAL A 83 -18.68 -28.31 -3.40
N ALA A 84 -19.12 -28.49 -4.66
CA ALA A 84 -20.51 -28.39 -5.07
C ALA A 84 -21.24 -29.70 -4.84
N LEU A 85 -22.51 -29.64 -4.42
CA LEU A 85 -23.38 -30.78 -4.24
C LEU A 85 -24.50 -30.81 -5.29
N ALA A 86 -25.11 -31.97 -5.47
CA ALA A 86 -26.16 -32.18 -6.47
C ALA A 86 -27.43 -31.34 -6.22
N ASP A 87 -27.65 -30.85 -4.98
CA ASP A 87 -28.72 -29.94 -4.63
C ASP A 87 -28.44 -28.47 -4.97
N GLY A 88 -27.28 -28.19 -5.56
CA GLY A 88 -26.83 -26.85 -5.93
C GLY A 88 -26.15 -26.06 -4.78
N SER A 89 -26.03 -26.64 -3.58
CA SER A 89 -25.25 -26.02 -2.52
C SER A 89 -23.76 -26.16 -2.79
N VAL A 90 -22.99 -25.13 -2.39
CA VAL A 90 -21.53 -25.11 -2.51
C VAL A 90 -20.89 -24.86 -1.15
N TYR A 91 -19.98 -25.74 -0.78
CA TYR A 91 -19.19 -25.62 0.43
C TYR A 91 -17.82 -25.04 0.05
N ALA A 92 -17.43 -23.93 0.64
CA ALA A 92 -16.12 -23.34 0.46
C ALA A 92 -15.33 -23.39 1.76
N TRP A 93 -14.13 -23.94 1.69
CA TRP A 93 -13.23 -24.03 2.83
C TRP A 93 -12.23 -22.87 2.76
N PHE A 94 -12.28 -22.01 3.78
CA PHE A 94 -11.37 -20.88 3.94
C PHE A 94 -10.41 -21.12 5.09
N GLY A 95 -9.14 -20.80 4.88
CA GLY A 95 -8.15 -20.59 5.91
C GLY A 95 -8.03 -19.12 6.25
N SER A 96 -7.68 -18.81 7.49
CA SER A 96 -7.30 -17.49 7.97
C SER A 96 -6.27 -17.62 9.09
N GLU A 97 -5.67 -16.52 9.53
CA GLU A 97 -4.75 -16.54 10.68
C GLU A 97 -5.44 -16.99 11.98
N SER A 98 -6.73 -16.74 12.11
CA SER A 98 -7.56 -17.17 13.25
C SER A 98 -8.04 -18.61 13.18
N GLY A 99 -7.75 -19.32 12.06
CA GLY A 99 -8.13 -20.72 11.83
C GLY A 99 -8.97 -20.94 10.58
N ASP A 100 -9.38 -22.17 10.39
CA ASP A 100 -10.15 -22.60 9.23
C ASP A 100 -11.65 -22.46 9.47
N LYS A 101 -12.40 -22.09 8.42
CA LYS A 101 -13.87 -22.05 8.43
C LYS A 101 -14.43 -22.63 7.13
N ILE A 102 -15.65 -23.18 7.21
CA ILE A 102 -16.43 -23.63 6.05
C ILE A 102 -17.64 -22.73 5.91
N MET A 103 -17.76 -22.09 4.76
CA MET A 103 -18.94 -21.34 4.35
C MET A 103 -19.82 -22.21 3.44
N ILE A 104 -21.13 -22.12 3.61
CA ILE A 104 -22.08 -22.88 2.81
C ILE A 104 -22.95 -21.88 2.05
N TYR A 105 -22.82 -21.91 0.74
CA TYR A 105 -23.65 -21.11 -0.17
C TYR A 105 -24.82 -21.95 -0.65
N ARG A 106 -26.03 -21.43 -0.51
CA ARG A 106 -27.26 -22.06 -0.98
C ARG A 106 -28.06 -21.06 -1.78
N TYR A 107 -28.56 -21.47 -2.92
CA TYR A 107 -29.48 -20.65 -3.67
C TYR A 107 -30.78 -20.49 -2.91
N ASP A 108 -31.18 -19.26 -2.67
CA ASP A 108 -32.46 -18.88 -2.09
C ASP A 108 -33.18 -17.95 -3.08
N PRO A 109 -34.25 -18.42 -3.78
CA PRO A 109 -34.95 -17.60 -4.76
C PRO A 109 -35.72 -16.43 -4.11
N ASP A 110 -35.89 -16.43 -2.78
CA ASP A 110 -36.57 -15.38 -2.04
C ASP A 110 -35.59 -14.40 -1.38
N ALA A 111 -34.31 -14.69 -1.40
CA ALA A 111 -33.24 -13.77 -0.96
C ALA A 111 -33.00 -12.71 -2.02
N VAL A 112 -33.83 -11.69 -2.05
CA VAL A 112 -33.65 -10.53 -2.92
C VAL A 112 -33.01 -9.42 -2.10
N THR A 113 -31.73 -9.20 -2.30
CA THR A 113 -31.08 -7.95 -1.90
C THR A 113 -31.06 -7.06 -3.13
N GLU A 114 -31.99 -6.12 -3.21
CA GLU A 114 -32.00 -5.13 -4.28
C GLU A 114 -31.00 -4.03 -3.90
N VAL A 115 -29.89 -3.93 -4.64
CA VAL A 115 -28.99 -2.79 -4.56
C VAL A 115 -29.76 -1.58 -5.09
N THR A 116 -29.90 -0.55 -4.28
CA THR A 116 -30.61 0.69 -4.62
C THR A 116 -29.68 1.88 -4.75
N GLU A 117 -28.48 1.79 -4.19
CA GLU A 117 -27.46 2.84 -4.19
C GLU A 117 -26.12 2.26 -4.64
N GLU A 118 -25.50 2.90 -5.63
CA GLU A 118 -24.20 2.51 -6.14
C GLU A 118 -23.23 3.69 -6.06
N LEU A 119 -22.07 3.47 -5.42
CA LEU A 119 -21.01 4.48 -5.27
C LEU A 119 -19.73 4.00 -5.94
N THR A 120 -18.95 4.96 -6.43
CA THR A 120 -17.59 4.68 -6.93
C THR A 120 -16.54 5.25 -5.98
N LEU A 121 -15.64 4.38 -5.52
CA LEU A 121 -14.42 4.72 -4.82
C LEU A 121 -13.25 4.55 -5.80
N TYR A 122 -12.66 5.67 -6.21
CA TYR A 122 -11.53 5.67 -7.13
C TYR A 122 -10.20 5.62 -6.37
N THR A 123 -9.30 4.78 -6.85
CA THR A 123 -7.90 4.74 -6.42
C THR A 123 -6.99 4.63 -7.64
N VAL A 124 -5.76 5.17 -7.55
CA VAL A 124 -4.79 5.01 -8.62
C VAL A 124 -4.29 3.56 -8.68
N GLU A 125 -4.01 2.96 -7.54
CA GLU A 125 -3.50 1.60 -7.42
C GLU A 125 -4.50 0.73 -6.65
N GLU A 126 -4.51 -0.58 -6.95
CA GLU A 126 -5.30 -1.55 -6.19
C GLU A 126 -4.93 -1.56 -4.71
N SER A 127 -5.93 -1.70 -3.83
CA SER A 127 -5.77 -1.84 -2.39
C SER A 127 -6.68 -2.93 -1.84
N PHE A 128 -6.08 -3.87 -1.11
CA PHE A 128 -6.82 -4.92 -0.41
C PHE A 128 -7.66 -4.35 0.72
N PHE A 129 -7.17 -3.31 1.41
CA PHE A 129 -7.92 -2.65 2.48
C PHE A 129 -9.22 -2.02 1.95
N LEU A 130 -9.16 -1.31 0.83
CA LEU A 130 -10.34 -0.67 0.24
C LEU A 130 -11.35 -1.72 -0.26
N GLN A 131 -10.87 -2.80 -0.86
CA GLN A 131 -11.73 -3.92 -1.25
C GLN A 131 -12.40 -4.59 -0.05
N GLN A 132 -11.62 -4.85 1.00
CA GLN A 132 -12.12 -5.36 2.27
C GLN A 132 -13.20 -4.43 2.86
N ALA A 133 -12.93 -3.11 2.85
CA ALA A 133 -13.87 -2.10 3.33
C ALA A 133 -15.21 -2.15 2.57
N ALA A 134 -15.16 -2.18 1.23
CA ALA A 134 -16.35 -2.22 0.39
C ALA A 134 -17.18 -3.50 0.64
N VAL A 135 -16.52 -4.66 0.72
CA VAL A 135 -17.18 -5.95 0.98
C VAL A 135 -17.82 -5.98 2.37
N GLN A 136 -17.11 -5.53 3.40
CA GLN A 136 -17.64 -5.56 4.76
C GLN A 136 -18.76 -4.53 4.97
N TYR A 137 -18.64 -3.36 4.34
CA TYR A 137 -19.70 -2.36 4.35
C TYR A 137 -20.97 -2.88 3.68
N HIS A 138 -20.87 -3.49 2.50
CA HIS A 138 -22.00 -4.09 1.79
C HIS A 138 -22.71 -5.18 2.61
N LYS A 139 -21.97 -5.98 3.39
CA LYS A 139 -22.58 -6.97 4.31
C LYS A 139 -23.47 -6.34 5.39
N GLN A 140 -23.17 -5.13 5.84
CA GLN A 140 -23.96 -4.39 6.83
C GLN A 140 -25.04 -3.53 6.16
N HIS A 141 -24.81 -3.10 4.92
CA HIS A 141 -25.67 -2.25 4.09
C HIS A 141 -25.90 -2.91 2.72
N PRO A 142 -26.67 -4.00 2.66
CA PRO A 142 -26.84 -4.77 1.42
C PRO A 142 -27.54 -4.00 0.29
N GLU A 143 -28.20 -2.90 0.61
CA GLU A 143 -28.78 -1.96 -0.35
C GLU A 143 -27.74 -1.04 -1.03
N VAL A 144 -26.49 -0.98 -0.50
CA VAL A 144 -25.42 -0.12 -1.00
C VAL A 144 -24.31 -0.96 -1.62
N LEU A 145 -23.94 -0.68 -2.86
CA LEU A 145 -22.79 -1.28 -3.54
C LEU A 145 -21.71 -0.21 -3.76
N ILE A 146 -20.48 -0.49 -3.31
CA ILE A 146 -19.34 0.40 -3.53
C ILE A 146 -18.38 -0.29 -4.51
N HIS A 147 -18.24 0.30 -5.69
CA HIS A 147 -17.29 -0.12 -6.69
C HIS A 147 -15.93 0.49 -6.39
N VAL A 148 -14.94 -0.34 -6.06
CA VAL A 148 -13.54 0.09 -5.94
C VAL A 148 -12.93 0.05 -7.34
N ASP A 149 -12.74 1.23 -7.92
CA ASP A 149 -12.22 1.43 -9.28
C ASP A 149 -10.74 1.81 -9.19
N ALA A 150 -9.87 0.83 -9.43
CA ALA A 150 -8.42 1.00 -9.45
C ALA A 150 -7.94 1.22 -10.89
N ALA A 151 -7.27 2.36 -11.13
CA ALA A 151 -6.75 2.70 -12.46
C ALA A 151 -5.57 1.81 -12.88
N ILE A 152 -4.81 1.28 -11.92
CA ILE A 152 -3.64 0.43 -12.12
C ILE A 152 -3.83 -0.86 -11.33
N SER A 153 -3.78 -1.99 -12.04
CA SER A 153 -3.73 -3.30 -11.40
C SER A 153 -2.37 -3.58 -10.79
N MET A 154 -2.30 -4.51 -9.82
CA MET A 154 -1.01 -4.98 -9.27
C MET A 154 -0.07 -5.48 -10.38
N THR A 155 -0.61 -6.14 -11.41
CA THR A 155 0.16 -6.62 -12.57
C THR A 155 0.82 -5.47 -13.32
N ASP A 156 0.07 -4.41 -13.62
CA ASP A 156 0.58 -3.26 -14.37
C ASP A 156 1.58 -2.46 -13.57
N LYS A 157 1.37 -2.32 -12.26
CA LYS A 157 2.32 -1.70 -11.34
C LYS A 157 3.70 -2.40 -11.39
N TYR A 158 3.73 -3.72 -11.23
CA TYR A 158 4.99 -4.47 -11.23
C TYR A 158 5.63 -4.59 -12.62
N SER A 159 4.87 -4.50 -13.70
CA SER A 159 5.40 -4.50 -15.07
C SER A 159 5.97 -3.15 -15.53
N GLY A 160 5.71 -2.07 -14.79
CA GLY A 160 6.12 -0.71 -15.13
C GLY A 160 5.40 -0.14 -16.36
N ASN A 161 4.22 -0.68 -16.71
CA ASN A 161 3.46 -0.27 -17.89
C ASN A 161 2.43 0.84 -17.62
N ALA A 162 2.35 1.35 -16.39
CA ALA A 162 1.38 2.36 -16.00
C ALA A 162 1.69 3.74 -16.59
N ASP A 163 0.71 4.35 -17.25
CA ASP A 163 0.78 5.73 -17.73
C ASP A 163 0.05 6.66 -16.73
N TYR A 164 0.76 7.07 -15.68
CA TYR A 164 0.21 7.93 -14.63
C TYR A 164 -0.30 9.28 -15.19
N GLN A 165 0.32 9.84 -16.22
CA GLN A 165 -0.13 11.10 -16.80
C GLN A 165 -1.51 10.96 -17.45
N GLN A 166 -1.73 9.88 -18.20
CA GLN A 166 -3.03 9.60 -18.81
C GLN A 166 -4.10 9.37 -17.74
N ILE A 167 -3.78 8.60 -16.68
CA ILE A 167 -4.66 8.31 -15.55
C ILE A 167 -5.13 9.60 -14.87
N TYR A 168 -4.21 10.53 -14.58
CA TYR A 168 -4.58 11.82 -13.98
C TYR A 168 -5.40 12.70 -14.91
N GLN A 169 -5.15 12.69 -16.23
CA GLN A 169 -5.95 13.43 -17.21
C GLN A 169 -7.38 12.89 -17.30
N ASP A 170 -7.55 11.57 -17.28
CA ASP A 170 -8.86 10.91 -17.33
C ASP A 170 -9.68 11.22 -16.07
N LEU A 171 -9.07 11.13 -14.89
CA LEU A 171 -9.71 11.52 -13.63
C LEU A 171 -10.13 13.01 -13.63
N ASN A 172 -9.24 13.92 -14.05
CA ASN A 172 -9.54 15.35 -14.14
C ASN A 172 -10.69 15.64 -15.12
N THR A 173 -10.74 14.92 -16.24
CA THR A 173 -11.81 15.04 -17.23
C THR A 173 -13.14 14.58 -16.66
N SER A 174 -13.16 13.44 -15.97
CA SER A 174 -14.34 12.90 -15.30
C SER A 174 -14.88 13.87 -14.24
N LEU A 175 -14.03 14.40 -13.36
CA LEU A 175 -14.41 15.37 -12.33
C LEU A 175 -14.93 16.67 -12.92
N THR A 176 -14.33 17.16 -14.01
CA THR A 176 -14.74 18.41 -14.67
C THR A 176 -16.09 18.27 -15.38
N SER A 177 -16.35 17.09 -15.95
CA SER A 177 -17.63 16.78 -16.61
C SER A 177 -18.78 16.51 -15.65
N GLY A 178 -18.51 16.40 -14.35
CA GLY A 178 -19.50 16.06 -13.32
C GLY A 178 -19.77 14.57 -13.15
N ASN A 179 -18.97 13.70 -13.81
CA ASN A 179 -19.04 12.23 -13.73
C ASN A 179 -17.89 11.68 -12.86
N GLY A 180 -17.39 12.46 -11.93
CA GLY A 180 -16.30 12.01 -11.04
C GLY A 180 -16.78 10.99 -10.01
N PRO A 181 -15.85 10.21 -9.41
CA PRO A 181 -16.17 9.23 -8.37
C PRO A 181 -16.72 9.92 -7.11
N ASP A 182 -17.40 9.15 -6.25
CA ASP A 182 -17.97 9.63 -4.99
C ASP A 182 -16.90 9.81 -3.92
N LEU A 183 -15.95 8.86 -3.86
CA LEU A 183 -14.78 8.90 -2.99
C LEU A 183 -13.51 8.75 -3.84
N MET A 184 -12.43 9.38 -3.39
CA MET A 184 -11.14 9.34 -4.09
C MET A 184 -10.01 9.11 -3.10
N VAL A 185 -9.12 8.19 -3.42
CA VAL A 185 -7.80 8.11 -2.77
C VAL A 185 -6.92 9.18 -3.40
N MET A 186 -6.35 10.03 -2.56
CA MET A 186 -5.60 11.23 -2.95
C MET A 186 -4.09 10.99 -3.01
N ASP A 187 -3.64 9.78 -2.73
CA ASP A 187 -2.24 9.39 -2.90
C ASP A 187 -1.82 9.68 -4.34
N HIS A 188 -0.66 10.32 -4.49
CA HIS A 188 -0.14 10.80 -5.78
C HIS A 188 -0.98 11.88 -6.49
N LEU A 189 -2.04 12.40 -5.86
CA LEU A 189 -2.87 13.49 -6.40
C LEU A 189 -2.57 14.82 -5.69
N LYS A 190 -2.65 15.92 -6.42
CA LYS A 190 -2.47 17.29 -5.86
C LYS A 190 -3.69 17.70 -5.04
N LEU A 191 -3.76 17.30 -3.78
CA LEU A 191 -4.87 17.57 -2.86
C LEU A 191 -5.28 19.06 -2.87
N ASP A 192 -4.31 19.97 -2.77
CA ASP A 192 -4.55 21.42 -2.74
C ASP A 192 -5.27 21.94 -4.00
N THR A 193 -4.96 21.35 -5.16
CA THR A 193 -5.61 21.70 -6.42
C THR A 193 -7.08 21.31 -6.41
N TYR A 194 -7.42 20.11 -5.93
CA TYR A 194 -8.80 19.65 -5.83
C TYR A 194 -9.58 20.43 -4.76
N ALA A 195 -8.96 20.69 -3.62
CA ALA A 195 -9.53 21.48 -2.53
C ALA A 195 -9.84 22.92 -2.98
N SER A 196 -8.87 23.61 -3.61
CA SER A 196 -9.05 25.00 -4.09
C SER A 196 -10.13 25.15 -5.16
N LYS A 197 -10.37 24.10 -5.95
CA LYS A 197 -11.46 24.05 -6.94
C LYS A 197 -12.83 23.70 -6.32
N GLY A 198 -12.88 23.47 -5.00
CA GLY A 198 -14.09 23.09 -4.28
C GLY A 198 -14.63 21.70 -4.69
N LEU A 199 -13.76 20.79 -5.07
CA LEU A 199 -14.13 19.43 -5.48
C LEU A 199 -14.19 18.45 -4.30
N LEU A 200 -13.65 18.83 -3.13
CA LEU A 200 -13.59 17.97 -1.95
C LEU A 200 -14.51 18.49 -0.84
N PHE A 201 -15.14 17.57 -0.16
CA PHE A 201 -15.98 17.83 1.01
C PHE A 201 -15.10 18.05 2.25
N ASN A 202 -15.53 18.98 3.14
CA ASN A 202 -14.82 19.20 4.40
C ASN A 202 -15.15 18.08 5.41
N LEU A 203 -14.16 17.29 5.76
CA LEU A 203 -14.28 16.12 6.64
C LEU A 203 -14.24 16.45 8.14
N GLN A 204 -14.10 17.72 8.53
CA GLN A 204 -13.90 18.10 9.93
C GLN A 204 -15.03 17.61 10.84
N GLU A 205 -16.29 17.66 10.38
CA GLU A 205 -17.44 17.20 11.18
C GLU A 205 -17.40 15.70 11.50
N ILE A 206 -16.67 14.90 10.69
CA ILE A 206 -16.49 13.46 10.88
C ILE A 206 -15.28 13.22 11.80
N LEU A 207 -14.15 13.86 11.51
CA LEU A 207 -12.86 13.54 12.09
C LEU A 207 -12.68 14.15 13.50
N GLN A 208 -13.13 15.38 13.70
CA GLN A 208 -12.91 16.08 14.96
C GLN A 208 -13.47 15.33 16.19
N PRO A 209 -14.72 14.82 16.18
CA PRO A 209 -15.23 14.06 17.33
C PRO A 209 -14.42 12.78 17.61
N MET A 210 -13.99 12.07 16.56
CA MET A 210 -13.24 10.81 16.68
C MET A 210 -11.81 11.04 17.17
N GLU A 211 -11.23 12.22 16.94
CA GLU A 211 -9.93 12.61 17.51
C GLU A 211 -10.05 13.08 18.94
N GLU A 212 -11.08 13.87 19.25
CA GLU A 212 -11.33 14.40 20.60
C GLU A 212 -11.64 13.30 21.63
N ASP A 213 -12.30 12.22 21.20
CA ASP A 213 -12.59 11.06 22.07
C ASP A 213 -11.47 10.00 22.09
N GLY A 214 -10.43 10.20 21.28
CA GLY A 214 -9.27 9.30 21.20
C GLY A 214 -9.51 8.05 20.36
N THR A 215 -10.57 7.97 19.56
CA THR A 215 -10.80 6.88 18.59
C THR A 215 -9.71 6.85 17.53
N LEU A 216 -9.28 8.03 17.04
CA LEU A 216 -8.23 8.15 16.04
C LEU A 216 -6.92 8.66 16.61
N LEU A 217 -5.82 8.24 16.01
CA LEU A 217 -4.48 8.76 16.26
C LEU A 217 -4.34 10.18 15.68
N SER A 218 -4.61 11.20 16.48
CA SER A 218 -4.61 12.59 16.03
C SER A 218 -3.26 13.05 15.48
N ASN A 219 -2.14 12.46 15.98
CA ASN A 219 -0.81 12.72 15.43
C ASN A 219 -0.64 12.31 13.96
N ILE A 220 -1.46 11.39 13.46
CA ILE A 220 -1.48 10.92 12.07
C ILE A 220 -2.58 11.63 11.29
N THR A 221 -3.83 11.60 11.80
CA THR A 221 -5.00 12.06 11.04
C THR A 221 -5.06 13.57 10.85
N THR A 222 -4.30 14.35 11.63
CA THR A 222 -4.19 15.81 11.46
C THR A 222 -3.16 16.25 10.41
N ALA A 223 -2.47 15.33 9.75
CA ALA A 223 -1.43 15.65 8.75
C ALA A 223 -1.93 16.54 7.58
N TYR A 224 -3.22 16.44 7.25
CA TYR A 224 -3.88 17.21 6.19
C TYR A 224 -4.85 18.27 6.74
N LYS A 225 -4.63 18.72 7.99
CA LYS A 225 -5.44 19.76 8.59
C LYS A 225 -4.92 21.14 8.22
N GLU A 226 -5.74 21.94 7.58
CA GLU A 226 -5.45 23.32 7.27
C GLU A 226 -5.39 24.20 8.53
N ALA A 227 -4.76 25.38 8.39
CA ALA A 227 -4.60 26.31 9.52
C ALA A 227 -5.95 26.82 10.08
N ASP A 228 -7.01 26.88 9.27
CA ASP A 228 -8.35 27.24 9.68
C ASP A 228 -9.17 26.08 10.27
N GLY A 229 -8.57 24.89 10.32
CA GLY A 229 -9.20 23.67 10.82
C GLY A 229 -9.87 22.82 9.75
N THR A 230 -10.01 23.30 8.52
CA THR A 230 -10.59 22.56 7.39
C THR A 230 -9.76 21.31 7.08
N ARG A 231 -10.42 20.26 6.62
CA ARG A 231 -9.79 18.99 6.19
C ARG A 231 -10.50 18.43 4.99
N TYR A 232 -9.77 18.20 3.92
CA TYR A 232 -10.32 17.66 2.68
C TYR A 232 -10.00 16.20 2.45
N ALA A 233 -9.05 15.66 3.22
CA ALA A 233 -8.67 14.26 3.16
C ALA A 233 -8.15 13.77 4.53
N VAL A 234 -8.10 12.45 4.69
CA VAL A 234 -7.57 11.77 5.88
C VAL A 234 -6.89 10.47 5.47
N PRO A 235 -5.69 10.13 6.00
CA PRO A 235 -5.11 8.82 5.79
C PRO A 235 -5.95 7.75 6.50
N LEU A 236 -6.22 6.65 5.82
CA LEU A 236 -6.86 5.48 6.43
C LEU A 236 -5.84 4.57 7.10
N GLN A 237 -4.62 4.55 6.59
CA GLN A 237 -3.49 3.82 7.15
C GLN A 237 -2.21 4.65 7.03
N PHE A 238 -1.12 4.17 7.62
CA PHE A 238 0.19 4.80 7.51
C PHE A 238 1.32 3.77 7.66
N GLY A 239 2.49 4.10 7.11
CA GLY A 239 3.74 3.39 7.32
C GLY A 239 4.70 4.18 8.18
N LEU A 240 5.71 3.53 8.75
CA LEU A 240 6.81 4.18 9.47
C LEU A 240 8.09 4.14 8.64
N LEU A 241 8.90 5.20 8.72
CA LEU A 241 10.26 5.18 8.21
C LEU A 241 11.21 4.71 9.31
N LEU A 242 11.77 3.51 9.15
CA LEU A 242 12.75 2.92 10.05
C LEU A 242 14.14 2.93 9.42
N ALA A 243 15.16 3.16 10.24
CA ALA A 243 16.54 2.87 9.88
C ALA A 243 16.99 1.60 10.60
N VAL A 244 17.64 0.69 9.88
CA VAL A 244 18.24 -0.53 10.42
C VAL A 244 19.75 -0.46 10.17
N GLY A 245 20.54 -0.47 11.25
CA GLY A 245 21.97 -0.25 11.18
C GLY A 245 22.80 -1.32 11.89
N ARG A 246 23.73 -1.97 11.15
CA ARG A 246 24.71 -2.90 11.70
C ARG A 246 25.99 -2.13 12.07
N ASP A 247 26.41 -2.23 13.33
CA ASP A 247 27.55 -1.47 13.87
C ASP A 247 27.36 0.07 13.80
N VAL A 248 26.12 0.54 13.70
CA VAL A 248 25.72 1.95 13.73
C VAL A 248 24.88 2.19 14.99
N GLN A 249 25.20 3.27 15.74
CA GLN A 249 24.45 3.57 16.96
C GLN A 249 23.10 4.22 16.65
N PRO A 250 22.08 4.04 17.49
CA PRO A 250 20.76 4.61 17.30
C PRO A 250 20.77 6.12 16.99
N GLU A 251 21.60 6.88 17.70
CA GLU A 251 21.73 8.32 17.58
C GLU A 251 22.39 8.76 16.24
N GLU A 252 23.10 7.84 15.59
CA GLU A 252 23.79 8.08 14.31
C GLU A 252 22.86 7.89 13.09
N MET A 253 21.64 7.37 13.27
CA MET A 253 20.70 7.06 12.19
C MET A 253 19.27 7.54 12.46
N SER A 254 19.06 8.33 13.52
CA SER A 254 17.74 8.82 13.92
C SER A 254 17.25 10.04 13.11
N SER A 255 18.11 10.64 12.31
CA SER A 255 17.79 11.78 11.43
C SER A 255 18.72 11.83 10.23
N MET A 256 18.33 12.57 9.18
CA MET A 256 19.19 12.77 8.01
C MET A 256 20.52 13.44 8.37
N ASP A 257 20.50 14.49 9.22
CA ASP A 257 21.72 15.15 9.72
C ASP A 257 22.62 14.17 10.50
N ALA A 258 22.04 13.30 11.33
CA ALA A 258 22.79 12.28 12.05
C ALA A 258 23.44 11.28 11.09
N ILE A 259 22.70 10.79 10.10
CA ILE A 259 23.21 9.90 9.05
C ILE A 259 24.36 10.59 8.28
N ALA A 260 24.16 11.84 7.83
CA ALA A 260 25.16 12.59 7.10
C ALA A 260 26.46 12.79 7.92
N LYS A 261 26.36 13.00 9.22
CA LYS A 261 27.50 13.07 10.14
C LYS A 261 28.18 11.71 10.32
N ALA A 262 27.40 10.66 10.50
CA ALA A 262 27.91 9.30 10.70
C ALA A 262 28.71 8.80 9.50
N VAL A 263 28.26 9.09 8.29
CA VAL A 263 28.93 8.64 7.05
C VAL A 263 30.11 9.56 6.62
N SER A 264 30.15 10.80 7.12
CA SER A 264 31.11 11.81 6.68
C SER A 264 32.56 11.36 6.91
N GLY A 265 33.35 11.34 5.83
CA GLY A 265 34.76 10.96 5.87
C GLY A 265 35.03 9.47 6.12
N LYS A 266 34.02 8.62 6.09
CA LYS A 266 34.18 7.17 6.15
C LYS A 266 34.62 6.63 4.80
N ALA A 267 35.47 5.62 4.82
CA ALA A 267 35.91 4.93 3.61
C ALA A 267 34.93 3.83 3.18
N GLU A 268 34.14 3.31 4.13
CA GLU A 268 33.12 2.29 3.90
C GLU A 268 31.83 2.94 3.46
N SER A 269 31.16 2.41 2.45
CA SER A 269 29.82 2.85 2.06
C SER A 269 28.80 2.33 3.05
N TYR A 270 28.04 3.24 3.68
CA TYR A 270 27.05 2.87 4.68
C TYR A 270 25.75 2.42 4.04
N LEU A 271 25.28 3.13 2.99
CA LEU A 271 23.99 2.86 2.35
C LEU A 271 24.12 2.02 1.06
N GLY A 272 25.35 1.65 0.65
CA GLY A 272 25.62 1.08 -0.66
C GLY A 272 25.53 2.10 -1.79
N ASP A 273 25.68 1.65 -3.03
CA ASP A 273 25.62 2.51 -4.21
C ASP A 273 24.20 3.06 -4.43
N ARG A 274 24.13 4.36 -4.81
CA ARG A 274 22.87 5.05 -5.12
C ARG A 274 22.98 5.81 -6.44
N THR A 275 21.87 5.92 -7.16
CA THR A 275 21.70 6.96 -8.20
C THR A 275 21.27 8.27 -7.54
N CYS A 276 21.31 9.37 -8.30
CA CYS A 276 20.80 10.66 -7.82
C CYS A 276 19.28 10.56 -7.49
N GLY A 277 18.51 9.91 -8.35
CA GLY A 277 17.07 9.70 -8.13
C GLY A 277 16.78 8.93 -6.86
N GLU A 278 17.44 7.79 -6.63
CA GLU A 278 17.28 6.97 -5.42
C GLU A 278 17.62 7.74 -4.13
N LEU A 279 18.63 8.63 -4.16
CA LEU A 279 18.92 9.48 -3.00
C LEU A 279 17.89 10.57 -2.79
N VAL A 280 17.40 11.17 -3.86
CA VAL A 280 16.32 12.17 -3.77
C VAL A 280 15.06 11.51 -3.26
N GLU A 281 14.59 10.42 -3.85
CA GLU A 281 13.42 9.65 -3.42
C GLU A 281 13.48 9.31 -1.91
N GLU A 282 14.65 8.86 -1.44
CA GLU A 282 14.86 8.42 -0.05
C GLU A 282 14.82 9.58 0.96
N PHE A 283 15.27 10.80 0.58
CA PHE A 283 15.49 11.89 1.54
C PHE A 283 14.65 13.16 1.32
N TYR A 284 14.04 13.39 0.12
CA TYR A 284 13.25 14.61 -0.08
C TYR A 284 11.94 14.64 0.71
N PRO A 285 11.24 13.50 0.97
CA PRO A 285 10.01 13.56 1.74
C PRO A 285 10.20 14.08 3.16
N LEU A 286 11.42 13.95 3.72
CA LEU A 286 11.76 14.45 5.06
C LEU A 286 11.74 15.98 5.17
N ILE A 287 11.73 16.72 4.06
CA ILE A 287 11.93 18.17 4.04
C ILE A 287 10.94 18.93 3.13
N VAL A 288 10.13 18.24 2.35
CA VAL A 288 9.34 18.87 1.29
C VAL A 288 8.46 20.01 1.80
N ASP A 289 7.79 19.83 2.94
CA ASP A 289 6.91 20.86 3.52
C ASP A 289 7.72 22.09 4.03
N ASP A 290 9.00 21.92 4.37
CA ASP A 290 9.87 22.98 4.88
C ASP A 290 10.55 23.77 3.76
N ILE A 291 10.86 23.11 2.63
CA ILE A 291 11.49 23.80 1.49
C ILE A 291 10.50 24.56 0.62
N LEU A 292 9.21 24.21 0.67
CA LEU A 292 8.16 24.83 -0.14
C LEU A 292 7.19 25.63 0.75
N GLN A 293 7.58 26.83 1.11
CA GLN A 293 6.75 27.71 1.94
C GLN A 293 6.20 28.90 1.13
N ASN A 294 4.90 29.17 1.27
CA ASN A 294 4.25 30.30 0.61
C ASN A 294 4.46 30.34 -0.92
N ARG A 295 4.47 29.18 -1.57
CA ARG A 295 4.74 29.05 -3.01
C ARG A 295 6.15 29.56 -3.42
N GLN A 296 7.10 29.43 -2.55
CA GLN A 296 8.51 29.79 -2.80
C GLN A 296 9.43 28.73 -2.17
N VAL A 297 10.60 28.58 -2.78
CA VAL A 297 11.66 27.72 -2.22
C VAL A 297 12.32 28.45 -1.05
N ASN A 298 12.31 27.82 0.12
CA ASN A 298 13.00 28.31 1.32
C ASN A 298 14.47 27.93 1.28
N ARG A 299 15.32 28.86 0.87
CA ARG A 299 16.78 28.62 0.75
C ARG A 299 17.46 28.32 2.06
N ASP A 300 16.97 28.89 3.17
CA ASP A 300 17.56 28.69 4.50
C ASP A 300 17.41 27.24 4.99
N THR A 301 16.31 26.59 4.60
CA THR A 301 16.06 25.17 4.86
C THR A 301 16.68 24.26 3.81
N LEU A 302 16.63 24.67 2.53
CA LEU A 302 17.17 23.88 1.42
C LEU A 302 18.69 23.69 1.53
N ARG A 303 19.45 24.72 1.93
CA ARG A 303 20.91 24.66 2.01
C ARG A 303 21.43 23.55 2.93
N PRO A 304 21.07 23.49 4.23
CA PRO A 304 21.58 22.43 5.11
C PRO A 304 21.20 21.04 4.64
N TRP A 305 19.99 20.85 4.08
CA TRP A 305 19.58 19.59 3.51
C TRP A 305 20.47 19.18 2.31
N LEU A 306 20.77 20.10 1.39
CA LEU A 306 21.68 19.84 0.27
C LEU A 306 23.09 19.47 0.74
N GLU A 307 23.59 20.15 1.77
CA GLU A 307 24.91 19.86 2.34
C GLU A 307 24.98 18.47 2.99
N ASP A 308 23.90 18.04 3.66
CA ASP A 308 23.79 16.70 4.25
C ASP A 308 23.60 15.63 3.17
N LEU A 309 22.73 15.88 2.18
CA LEU A 309 22.55 14.99 1.04
C LEU A 309 23.87 14.76 0.28
N LYS A 310 24.69 15.82 0.15
CA LYS A 310 26.02 15.72 -0.49
C LYS A 310 26.98 14.85 0.30
N LYS A 311 27.01 14.95 1.63
CA LYS A 311 27.84 14.08 2.49
C LYS A 311 27.44 12.61 2.34
N ILE A 312 26.13 12.33 2.28
CA ILE A 312 25.59 11.00 2.05
C ILE A 312 25.98 10.52 0.64
N ALA A 313 25.80 11.35 -0.38
CA ALA A 313 26.15 11.07 -1.75
C ALA A 313 27.65 10.75 -1.93
N ASP A 314 28.52 11.51 -1.27
CA ASP A 314 29.97 11.29 -1.30
C ASP A 314 30.38 9.96 -0.64
N ASN A 315 29.61 9.48 0.34
CA ASN A 315 29.84 8.18 0.97
C ASN A 315 29.31 7.02 0.11
N CYS A 316 28.13 7.18 -0.50
CA CYS A 316 27.52 6.13 -1.32
C CYS A 316 28.28 5.90 -2.64
N GLY A 317 28.83 6.96 -3.23
CA GLY A 317 29.24 6.98 -4.62
C GLY A 317 28.04 7.01 -5.57
N ILE A 318 27.93 8.09 -6.38
CA ILE A 318 26.78 8.27 -7.25
C ILE A 318 26.94 7.49 -8.54
N LEU A 319 26.01 6.58 -8.80
CA LEU A 319 25.90 5.89 -10.09
C LEU A 319 25.22 6.81 -11.12
N PRO A 320 25.72 6.86 -12.36
CA PRO A 320 25.09 7.65 -13.43
C PRO A 320 23.71 7.10 -13.81
N SER A 321 23.50 5.81 -13.67
CA SER A 321 22.22 5.10 -13.81
C SER A 321 22.37 3.68 -13.26
N ARG A 322 21.26 3.11 -12.83
CA ARG A 322 21.22 1.69 -12.46
C ARG A 322 20.83 0.87 -13.70
N LYS A 323 21.72 0.01 -14.14
CA LYS A 323 21.49 -0.85 -15.32
C LYS A 323 20.79 -2.15 -14.99
N GLU A 324 21.09 -2.72 -13.82
CA GLU A 324 20.53 -3.96 -13.31
C GLU A 324 20.48 -3.91 -11.78
N GLY A 325 19.58 -4.66 -11.18
CA GLY A 325 19.43 -4.72 -9.72
C GLY A 325 18.58 -3.55 -9.17
N ARG A 326 18.72 -3.29 -7.88
CA ARG A 326 17.99 -2.29 -7.09
C ARG A 326 18.93 -1.57 -6.13
N ALA A 327 18.49 -0.47 -5.54
CA ALA A 327 19.15 0.12 -4.39
C ALA A 327 19.26 -0.90 -3.23
N ALA A 328 20.30 -0.77 -2.42
CA ALA A 328 20.48 -1.63 -1.26
C ALA A 328 19.28 -1.47 -0.30
N ASN A 329 18.80 -2.58 0.21
CA ASN A 329 17.69 -2.63 1.17
C ASN A 329 18.01 -3.60 2.31
N ILE A 330 17.01 -3.97 3.11
CA ILE A 330 17.18 -4.82 4.30
C ILE A 330 17.94 -6.13 4.01
N TRP A 331 17.81 -6.69 2.80
CA TRP A 331 18.45 -7.95 2.41
C TRP A 331 19.94 -7.79 2.10
N ASP A 332 20.46 -6.58 2.02
CA ASP A 332 21.88 -6.28 1.74
C ASP A 332 22.68 -5.91 3.00
N LEU A 333 21.99 -5.73 4.15
CA LEU A 333 22.60 -5.21 5.38
C LEU A 333 23.71 -6.10 5.95
N GLY A 334 23.80 -7.34 5.61
CA GLY A 334 24.82 -8.27 6.10
C GLY A 334 26.09 -8.32 5.26
N SER A 335 26.13 -7.61 4.12
CA SER A 335 27.25 -7.53 3.20
C SER A 335 28.11 -6.28 3.45
N ASP A 336 28.35 -5.49 2.43
CA ASP A 336 29.11 -4.23 2.54
C ASP A 336 28.26 -3.04 3.04
N VAL A 337 26.96 -3.21 3.09
CA VAL A 337 25.99 -2.19 3.55
C VAL A 337 25.89 -2.21 5.07
N LYS A 338 25.96 -1.01 5.67
CA LYS A 338 25.91 -0.82 7.14
C LYS A 338 24.55 -0.29 7.62
N LEU A 339 23.84 0.43 6.78
CA LEU A 339 22.60 1.13 7.10
C LEU A 339 21.64 1.02 5.95
N VAL A 340 20.39 0.76 6.25
CA VAL A 340 19.27 0.84 5.29
C VAL A 340 18.13 1.63 5.89
N LEU A 341 17.44 2.42 5.06
CA LEU A 341 16.14 2.99 5.38
C LEU A 341 15.07 2.02 4.89
N GLN A 342 14.05 1.81 5.70
CA GLN A 342 13.03 0.82 5.46
C GLN A 342 11.65 1.40 5.78
N GLU A 343 10.81 1.56 4.77
CA GLU A 343 9.39 1.74 4.97
C GLU A 343 8.79 0.46 5.56
N THR A 344 7.96 0.62 6.58
CA THR A 344 7.37 -0.50 7.32
C THR A 344 5.87 -0.29 7.46
N ASP A 345 5.10 -1.15 6.79
CA ASP A 345 3.66 -1.04 6.59
C ASP A 345 2.90 -2.06 7.44
N GLY A 346 2.89 -1.85 8.74
CA GLY A 346 2.16 -2.69 9.66
C GLY A 346 3.02 -3.68 10.45
N PHE A 347 2.37 -4.33 11.41
CA PHE A 347 3.05 -5.22 12.36
C PHE A 347 3.61 -6.48 11.71
N ASN A 348 2.94 -7.03 10.69
CA ASN A 348 3.42 -8.22 10.01
C ASN A 348 4.61 -7.92 9.11
N GLN A 349 4.62 -6.79 8.39
CA GLN A 349 5.79 -6.39 7.60
C GLN A 349 7.02 -6.08 8.46
N ALA A 350 6.81 -5.55 9.67
CA ALA A 350 7.88 -5.29 10.62
C ALA A 350 8.66 -6.56 11.03
N MET A 351 8.09 -7.75 10.85
CA MET A 351 8.79 -9.01 11.18
C MET A 351 10.13 -9.13 10.46
N THR A 352 10.20 -8.76 9.19
CA THR A 352 11.44 -8.85 8.39
C THR A 352 12.56 -7.96 8.91
N PRO A 353 12.41 -6.63 9.03
CA PRO A 353 13.50 -5.78 9.53
C PRO A 353 13.92 -6.12 10.96
N TYR A 354 12.99 -6.50 11.84
CA TYR A 354 13.34 -6.90 13.19
C TYR A 354 14.03 -8.28 13.27
N ALA A 355 13.62 -9.25 12.45
CA ALA A 355 14.31 -10.54 12.37
C ALA A 355 15.74 -10.41 11.82
N VAL A 356 15.94 -9.58 10.78
CA VAL A 356 17.27 -9.28 10.25
C VAL A 356 18.12 -8.55 11.28
N ALA A 357 17.53 -7.57 12.00
CA ALA A 357 18.23 -6.84 13.05
C ALA A 357 18.66 -7.78 14.19
N GLU A 358 17.81 -8.72 14.63
CA GLU A 358 18.16 -9.74 15.61
C GLU A 358 19.31 -10.63 15.11
N LEU A 359 19.22 -11.12 13.87
CA LEU A 359 20.24 -11.96 13.24
C LEU A 359 21.62 -11.30 13.18
N LEU A 360 21.66 -10.01 12.86
CA LEU A 360 22.89 -9.25 12.65
C LEU A 360 23.37 -8.48 13.90
N ASN A 361 22.62 -8.54 15.01
CA ASN A 361 22.79 -7.67 16.18
C ASN A 361 22.82 -6.19 15.79
N ALA A 362 21.88 -5.80 14.91
CA ALA A 362 21.70 -4.45 14.40
C ALA A 362 20.69 -3.65 15.24
N ASN A 363 20.78 -2.33 15.18
CA ASN A 363 19.83 -1.42 15.82
C ASN A 363 18.71 -1.07 14.83
N VAL A 364 17.50 -0.84 15.36
CA VAL A 364 16.32 -0.34 14.63
C VAL A 364 15.85 0.93 15.30
N VAL A 365 15.66 2.02 14.54
CA VAL A 365 15.14 3.30 15.06
C VAL A 365 14.18 3.92 14.05
N SER A 366 13.27 4.78 14.53
CA SER A 366 12.49 5.67 13.67
C SER A 366 13.36 6.84 13.20
N VAL A 367 13.29 7.19 11.92
CA VAL A 367 13.96 8.37 11.37
C VAL A 367 13.02 9.57 11.51
N GLU A 368 13.45 10.64 12.18
CA GLU A 368 12.70 11.90 12.39
C GLU A 368 11.29 11.72 13.01
N ASN A 369 10.97 10.58 13.60
CA ASN A 369 9.60 10.20 13.94
C ASN A 369 8.65 10.33 12.75
N ALA A 370 9.12 9.97 11.57
CA ALA A 370 8.42 10.14 10.31
C ALA A 370 7.45 8.99 10.02
N PHE A 371 6.39 9.32 9.31
CA PHE A 371 5.42 8.36 8.81
C PHE A 371 4.98 8.69 7.37
N TYR A 372 4.69 7.67 6.61
CA TYR A 372 4.07 7.75 5.28
C TYR A 372 2.55 7.66 5.44
N PRO A 373 1.77 8.68 5.06
CA PRO A 373 0.32 8.56 5.01
C PRO A 373 -0.06 7.63 3.86
N LYS A 374 -1.04 6.75 4.07
CA LYS A 374 -1.49 5.79 3.06
C LYS A 374 -3.00 5.82 2.91
N MET A 375 -3.46 5.61 1.69
CA MET A 375 -4.89 5.66 1.36
C MET A 375 -5.52 6.94 1.91
N VAL A 376 -4.95 8.08 1.53
CA VAL A 376 -5.43 9.42 1.90
C VAL A 376 -6.74 9.66 1.16
N ILE A 377 -7.87 9.45 1.82
CA ILE A 377 -9.19 9.47 1.18
C ILE A 377 -9.89 10.81 1.34
N GLY A 378 -10.52 11.27 0.26
CA GLY A 378 -11.40 12.42 0.23
C GLY A 378 -12.78 12.08 -0.35
N ILE A 379 -13.79 12.89 -0.04
CA ILE A 379 -15.15 12.77 -0.57
C ILE A 379 -15.35 13.85 -1.63
N ASN A 380 -15.88 13.46 -2.80
CA ASN A 380 -16.25 14.41 -3.84
C ASN A 380 -17.46 15.27 -3.37
N SER A 381 -17.24 16.58 -3.26
CA SER A 381 -18.29 17.52 -2.81
C SER A 381 -19.50 17.59 -3.75
N ARG A 382 -19.38 17.07 -4.98
CA ARG A 382 -20.43 17.05 -6.01
C ARG A 382 -21.11 15.71 -6.17
N SER A 383 -20.75 14.72 -5.35
CA SER A 383 -21.40 13.42 -5.32
C SER A 383 -22.88 13.56 -4.95
N GLU A 384 -23.74 12.78 -5.58
CA GLU A 384 -25.16 12.68 -5.20
C GLU A 384 -25.33 11.81 -3.94
N HIS A 385 -24.28 11.06 -3.52
CA HIS A 385 -24.27 10.10 -2.42
C HIS A 385 -23.41 10.55 -1.23
N VAL A 386 -23.22 11.87 -1.01
CA VAL A 386 -22.31 12.40 0.04
C VAL A 386 -22.59 11.82 1.43
N GLU A 387 -23.85 11.61 1.82
CA GLU A 387 -24.17 11.07 3.15
C GLU A 387 -23.77 9.60 3.30
N ILE A 388 -23.94 8.80 2.25
CA ILE A 388 -23.46 7.39 2.23
C ILE A 388 -21.92 7.37 2.22
N ALA A 389 -21.28 8.24 1.45
CA ALA A 389 -19.82 8.36 1.43
C ALA A 389 -19.24 8.74 2.81
N LYS A 390 -19.93 9.63 3.55
CA LYS A 390 -19.56 9.94 4.94
C LYS A 390 -19.72 8.75 5.89
N ASP A 391 -20.78 7.98 5.72
CA ASP A 391 -21.04 6.79 6.53
C ASP A 391 -20.01 5.71 6.26
N PHE A 392 -19.73 5.46 4.98
CA PHE A 392 -18.63 4.58 4.57
C PHE A 392 -17.27 5.03 5.13
N LEU A 393 -16.95 6.33 5.10
CA LEU A 393 -15.70 6.83 5.67
C LEU A 393 -15.61 6.57 7.19
N ARG A 394 -16.72 6.75 7.95
CA ARG A 394 -16.74 6.40 9.38
C ARG A 394 -16.52 4.91 9.59
N PHE A 395 -17.11 4.07 8.74
CA PHE A 395 -16.89 2.63 8.77
C PHE A 395 -15.43 2.27 8.45
N ALA A 396 -14.83 2.90 7.42
CA ALA A 396 -13.43 2.70 7.06
C ALA A 396 -12.44 3.11 8.18
N LEU A 397 -12.83 4.03 9.06
CA LEU A 397 -12.08 4.45 10.24
C LEU A 397 -12.45 3.68 11.53
N SER A 398 -13.38 2.73 11.47
CA SER A 398 -13.85 1.98 12.64
C SER A 398 -12.83 0.98 13.18
N GLU A 399 -12.94 0.64 14.48
CA GLU A 399 -12.15 -0.43 15.10
C GLU A 399 -12.36 -1.76 14.37
N GLU A 400 -13.61 -2.07 13.98
CA GLU A 400 -14.00 -3.32 13.33
C GLU A 400 -13.18 -3.56 12.04
N LEU A 401 -13.17 -2.58 11.13
CA LEU A 401 -12.46 -2.72 9.87
C LEU A 401 -10.95 -2.60 10.06
N GLN A 402 -10.50 -1.61 10.81
CA GLN A 402 -9.08 -1.30 10.99
C GLN A 402 -8.32 -2.36 11.80
N SER A 403 -9.01 -3.25 12.52
CA SER A 403 -8.37 -4.37 13.22
C SER A 403 -7.91 -5.49 12.29
N VAL A 404 -8.38 -5.51 11.03
CA VAL A 404 -7.91 -6.45 10.00
C VAL A 404 -6.55 -5.97 9.49
N ASP A 405 -5.52 -6.80 9.59
CA ASP A 405 -4.20 -6.50 9.01
C ASP A 405 -4.21 -6.88 7.52
N THR A 406 -4.14 -5.89 6.66
CA THR A 406 -4.11 -6.06 5.20
C THR A 406 -2.70 -5.97 4.61
N TYR A 407 -1.69 -5.84 5.44
CA TYR A 407 -0.27 -5.66 5.05
C TYR A 407 0.01 -4.37 4.27
N GLU A 408 -0.91 -3.39 4.31
CA GLU A 408 -0.80 -2.14 3.56
C GLU A 408 -0.50 -0.92 4.44
N GLY A 409 -0.56 -1.07 5.77
CA GLY A 409 -0.23 0.00 6.71
C GLY A 409 -0.65 -0.29 8.15
N PHE A 410 -0.17 0.56 9.06
CA PHE A 410 -0.69 0.60 10.43
C PHE A 410 -2.04 1.30 10.45
N PRO A 411 -2.99 0.84 11.27
CA PRO A 411 -4.30 1.46 11.39
C PRO A 411 -4.22 2.83 12.06
N VAL A 412 -5.05 3.79 11.62
CA VAL A 412 -5.18 5.09 12.29
C VAL A 412 -6.15 5.05 13.48
N ASN A 413 -6.92 3.98 13.63
CA ASN A 413 -7.78 3.75 14.79
C ASN A 413 -6.94 3.25 15.97
N ALA A 414 -6.99 3.94 17.10
CA ALA A 414 -6.14 3.67 18.26
C ALA A 414 -6.35 2.28 18.88
N LYS A 415 -7.60 1.81 18.92
CA LYS A 415 -7.92 0.47 19.43
C LYS A 415 -7.53 -0.63 18.45
N ALA A 416 -7.73 -0.41 17.17
CA ALA A 416 -7.30 -1.33 16.13
C ALA A 416 -5.77 -1.48 16.17
N LEU A 417 -5.02 -0.39 16.38
CA LEU A 417 -3.57 -0.45 16.55
C LEU A 417 -3.18 -1.33 17.74
N GLU A 418 -3.86 -1.21 18.88
CA GLU A 418 -3.64 -2.06 20.06
C GLU A 418 -3.99 -3.53 19.79
N THR A 419 -5.09 -3.77 19.08
CA THR A 419 -5.53 -5.11 18.67
C THR A 419 -4.52 -5.78 17.74
N GLN A 420 -4.06 -5.07 16.71
CA GLN A 420 -3.05 -5.57 15.80
C GLN A 420 -1.70 -5.78 16.50
N ALA A 421 -1.28 -4.89 17.41
CA ALA A 421 -0.04 -5.06 18.18
C ALA A 421 -0.07 -6.31 19.07
N ALA A 422 -1.24 -6.64 19.64
CA ALA A 422 -1.43 -7.80 20.52
C ALA A 422 -1.72 -9.11 19.77
N ALA A 423 -1.85 -9.09 18.43
CA ALA A 423 -2.16 -10.28 17.65
C ALA A 423 -1.08 -11.36 17.81
N ASP A 424 -1.52 -12.63 17.93
CA ASP A 424 -0.61 -13.79 18.00
C ASP A 424 -0.02 -14.07 16.62
N ARG A 425 1.27 -13.83 16.46
CA ARG A 425 2.05 -14.08 15.26
C ARG A 425 2.94 -15.33 15.36
N SER A 426 2.77 -16.12 16.40
CA SER A 426 3.64 -17.27 16.68
C SER A 426 3.66 -18.32 15.56
N MET A 427 2.61 -18.36 14.74
CA MET A 427 2.52 -19.24 13.57
C MET A 427 3.03 -18.60 12.28
N ALA A 428 3.33 -17.29 12.27
CA ALA A 428 3.89 -16.58 11.14
C ALA A 428 5.41 -16.79 11.10
N GLU A 429 5.84 -17.86 10.44
CA GLU A 429 7.25 -18.21 10.25
C GLU A 429 7.51 -18.45 8.77
N ALA A 430 8.49 -17.75 8.23
CA ALA A 430 8.99 -17.95 6.87
C ALA A 430 10.50 -18.22 6.90
N TYR A 431 10.93 -19.21 6.16
CA TYR A 431 12.36 -19.52 6.03
C TYR A 431 12.91 -18.88 4.76
N THR A 432 14.06 -18.25 4.89
CA THR A 432 14.78 -17.65 3.77
C THR A 432 16.29 -17.80 3.96
N THR A 433 17.05 -17.45 2.92
CA THR A 433 18.53 -17.41 3.00
C THR A 433 18.97 -15.96 3.09
N TYR A 434 20.03 -15.73 3.85
CA TYR A 434 20.63 -14.42 4.03
C TYR A 434 22.15 -14.50 3.89
N ASP A 435 22.74 -13.53 3.18
CA ASP A 435 24.19 -13.48 3.00
C ASP A 435 24.82 -12.60 4.10
N ILE A 436 25.67 -13.22 4.91
CA ILE A 436 26.42 -12.55 5.98
C ILE A 436 27.90 -12.69 5.70
N ASP A 437 28.59 -11.58 5.46
CA ASP A 437 30.03 -11.53 5.25
C ASP A 437 30.54 -12.59 4.22
N GLY A 438 29.79 -12.77 3.14
CA GLY A 438 30.10 -13.72 2.05
C GLY A 438 29.73 -15.18 2.34
N SER A 439 28.95 -15.45 3.39
CA SER A 439 28.43 -16.76 3.71
C SER A 439 26.92 -16.75 3.73
N THR A 440 26.28 -17.64 2.97
CA THR A 440 24.83 -17.79 2.96
C THR A 440 24.39 -18.59 4.19
N ALA A 441 23.50 -18.04 4.99
CA ALA A 441 22.86 -18.68 6.13
C ALA A 441 21.35 -18.80 5.91
N GLU A 442 20.77 -19.94 6.24
CA GLU A 442 19.32 -20.09 6.35
C GLU A 442 18.87 -19.53 7.69
N PHE A 443 17.84 -18.69 7.69
CA PHE A 443 17.25 -18.17 8.91
C PHE A 443 15.72 -18.06 8.80
N ALA A 444 15.06 -18.00 9.96
CA ALA A 444 13.63 -17.84 10.04
C ALA A 444 13.26 -16.38 10.29
N ILE A 445 12.40 -15.84 9.44
CA ILE A 445 11.62 -14.63 9.76
C ILE A 445 10.49 -15.12 10.66
N LYS A 446 10.52 -14.75 11.92
CA LYS A 446 9.54 -15.17 12.94
C LYS A 446 9.01 -13.98 13.70
N ALA A 447 7.95 -14.21 14.45
CA ALA A 447 7.39 -13.20 15.32
C ALA A 447 8.45 -12.60 16.27
N TYR A 448 8.46 -11.30 16.38
CA TYR A 448 9.23 -10.57 17.37
C TYR A 448 8.55 -10.61 18.75
N SER A 449 9.23 -10.15 19.80
CA SER A 449 8.74 -10.18 21.17
C SER A 449 7.54 -9.21 21.38
N GLU A 450 6.72 -9.47 22.41
CA GLU A 450 5.67 -8.53 22.84
C GLU A 450 6.24 -7.14 23.19
N GLU A 451 7.46 -7.08 23.73
CA GLU A 451 8.15 -5.81 24.01
C GLU A 451 8.46 -5.05 22.73
N THR A 452 8.89 -5.74 21.67
CA THR A 452 9.13 -5.14 20.35
C THR A 452 7.81 -4.64 19.71
N ALA A 453 6.72 -5.43 19.82
CA ALA A 453 5.41 -5.00 19.36
C ALA A 453 4.94 -3.72 20.06
N LYS A 454 5.16 -3.64 21.38
CA LYS A 454 4.86 -2.44 22.15
C LYS A 454 5.71 -1.25 21.75
N GLN A 455 7.02 -1.43 21.56
CA GLN A 455 7.90 -0.37 21.07
C GLN A 455 7.45 0.14 19.70
N LEU A 456 7.09 -0.74 18.78
CA LEU A 456 6.57 -0.38 17.46
C LEU A 456 5.25 0.40 17.56
N MET A 457 4.33 -0.04 18.44
CA MET A 457 3.10 0.70 18.74
C MET A 457 3.39 2.10 19.31
N ASP A 458 4.39 2.23 20.20
CA ASP A 458 4.79 3.51 20.78
C ASP A 458 5.39 4.43 19.68
N LEU A 459 6.14 3.90 18.70
CA LEU A 459 6.59 4.66 17.53
C LEU A 459 5.38 5.17 16.71
N CYS A 460 4.37 4.35 16.47
CA CYS A 460 3.15 4.79 15.80
C CYS A 460 2.46 5.95 16.55
N LYS A 461 2.36 5.88 17.87
CA LYS A 461 1.74 6.91 18.72
C LYS A 461 2.55 8.20 18.82
N THR A 462 3.85 8.16 18.53
CA THR A 462 4.77 9.31 18.62
C THR A 462 5.23 9.85 17.26
N ALA A 463 4.85 9.22 16.16
CA ALA A 463 5.13 9.70 14.81
C ALA A 463 4.48 11.09 14.60
N THR A 464 5.23 12.03 14.00
CA THR A 464 4.77 13.43 13.86
C THR A 464 5.13 14.04 12.51
N LEU A 465 6.22 13.61 11.87
CA LEU A 465 6.61 14.13 10.56
C LEU A 465 5.91 13.34 9.47
N CYS A 466 4.94 13.97 8.81
CA CYS A 466 4.24 13.38 7.65
C CYS A 466 5.11 13.49 6.40
N LEU A 467 5.47 12.35 5.83
CA LEU A 467 6.23 12.28 4.58
C LEU A 467 5.25 12.36 3.41
N LYS A 468 5.27 13.48 2.70
CA LYS A 468 4.46 13.68 1.51
C LYS A 468 5.31 13.47 0.27
N GLU A 469 4.77 12.73 -0.68
CA GLU A 469 5.41 12.45 -1.95
C GLU A 469 4.74 13.25 -3.08
N ASP A 470 5.54 13.84 -3.94
CA ASP A 470 5.09 14.51 -5.15
C ASP A 470 6.09 14.21 -6.28
N THR A 471 5.66 13.39 -7.23
CA THR A 471 6.51 12.93 -8.35
C THR A 471 7.08 14.09 -9.18
N GLN A 472 6.38 15.22 -9.27
CA GLN A 472 6.87 16.37 -10.03
C GLN A 472 7.99 17.09 -9.27
N ILE A 473 7.87 17.22 -7.95
CA ILE A 473 8.94 17.77 -7.10
C ILE A 473 10.15 16.84 -7.14
N GLU A 474 9.95 15.55 -6.94
CA GLU A 474 10.99 14.53 -6.98
C GLU A 474 11.77 14.56 -8.31
N THR A 475 11.07 14.54 -9.44
CA THR A 475 11.68 14.63 -10.77
C THR A 475 12.50 15.92 -10.92
N SER A 476 11.92 17.06 -10.52
CA SER A 476 12.57 18.36 -10.59
C SER A 476 13.85 18.43 -9.73
N LEU A 477 13.79 17.88 -8.52
CA LEU A 477 14.96 17.78 -7.63
C LEU A 477 16.03 16.85 -8.22
N THR A 478 15.64 15.67 -8.70
CA THR A 478 16.55 14.69 -9.30
C THR A 478 17.33 15.30 -10.47
N GLU A 479 16.64 15.99 -11.39
CA GLU A 479 17.29 16.64 -12.54
C GLU A 479 18.19 17.80 -12.11
N SER A 480 17.76 18.61 -11.14
CA SER A 480 18.49 19.80 -10.68
C SER A 480 19.74 19.47 -9.86
N LEU A 481 19.74 18.35 -9.13
CA LEU A 481 20.80 18.00 -8.18
C LEU A 481 21.88 17.11 -8.76
N GLN A 482 21.70 16.55 -9.97
CA GLN A 482 22.65 15.63 -10.57
C GLN A 482 24.09 16.19 -10.63
N ALA A 483 24.26 17.43 -11.08
CA ALA A 483 25.60 18.07 -11.19
C ALA A 483 26.20 18.30 -9.79
N TYR A 484 25.43 18.74 -8.83
CA TYR A 484 25.86 19.00 -7.46
C TYR A 484 26.30 17.72 -6.73
N LEU A 485 25.48 16.68 -6.77
CA LEU A 485 25.80 15.41 -6.10
C LEU A 485 27.04 14.74 -6.71
N ASN A 486 27.28 14.93 -8.01
CA ASN A 486 28.50 14.49 -8.69
C ASN A 486 29.72 15.42 -8.46
N GLY A 487 29.61 16.48 -7.66
CA GLY A 487 30.71 17.41 -7.38
C GLY A 487 31.08 18.36 -8.54
N GLN A 488 30.17 18.55 -9.51
CA GLN A 488 30.35 19.37 -10.71
C GLN A 488 29.74 20.78 -10.55
N ALA A 489 28.94 21.01 -9.52
CA ALA A 489 28.33 22.30 -9.22
C ALA A 489 28.47 22.63 -7.72
N SER A 490 28.42 23.91 -7.39
CA SER A 490 28.36 24.39 -6.01
C SER A 490 26.96 24.28 -5.42
N VAL A 491 26.84 24.39 -4.10
CA VAL A 491 25.54 24.40 -3.41
C VAL A 491 24.67 25.58 -3.87
N GLU A 492 25.26 26.75 -4.18
CA GLU A 492 24.52 27.89 -4.70
C GLU A 492 23.92 27.59 -6.09
N GLU A 493 24.70 27.01 -6.99
CA GLU A 493 24.23 26.62 -8.31
C GLU A 493 23.14 25.55 -8.22
N ALA A 494 23.22 24.62 -7.25
CA ALA A 494 22.18 23.63 -6.98
C ALA A 494 20.88 24.29 -6.49
N MET A 495 20.97 25.23 -5.54
CA MET A 495 19.81 25.98 -5.06
C MET A 495 19.14 26.79 -6.18
N ASP A 496 19.92 27.47 -7.03
CA ASP A 496 19.39 28.23 -8.17
C ASP A 496 18.72 27.29 -9.20
N ALA A 497 19.28 26.09 -9.42
CA ALA A 497 18.68 25.08 -10.30
C ALA A 497 17.34 24.57 -9.75
N VAL A 498 17.25 24.26 -8.44
CA VAL A 498 16.02 23.85 -7.77
C VAL A 498 14.94 24.92 -7.85
N GLU A 499 15.28 26.18 -7.52
CA GLU A 499 14.34 27.31 -7.66
C GLU A 499 13.85 27.46 -9.12
N GLY A 500 14.75 27.32 -10.09
CA GLY A 500 14.43 27.40 -11.51
C GLY A 500 13.47 26.33 -11.98
N SER A 501 13.71 25.06 -11.58
CA SER A 501 12.89 23.92 -11.99
C SER A 501 11.52 23.90 -11.34
N LEU A 502 11.41 24.30 -10.06
CA LEU A 502 10.15 24.35 -9.34
C LEU A 502 9.30 25.61 -9.62
N LYS A 503 9.84 26.59 -10.35
CA LYS A 503 9.16 27.86 -10.60
C LYS A 503 7.79 27.71 -11.27
N MET A 504 7.64 26.79 -12.22
CA MET A 504 6.37 26.54 -12.90
C MET A 504 5.40 25.80 -11.97
N TYR A 505 5.87 24.80 -11.26
CA TYR A 505 5.10 24.07 -10.26
C TYR A 505 4.51 24.99 -9.18
N LEU A 506 5.30 25.92 -8.67
CA LEU A 506 4.89 26.87 -7.63
C LEU A 506 3.95 27.97 -8.13
N ALA A 507 3.84 28.18 -9.45
CA ALA A 507 2.93 29.14 -10.07
C ALA A 507 1.52 28.58 -10.34
N GLU A 508 1.36 27.27 -10.35
CA GLU A 508 0.08 26.56 -10.49
C GLU A 508 -0.68 26.53 -9.15
#